data_1d2c999e8cce26792ac63070905f96b9
#
_entry.id   1d2c999e8cce26792ac63070905f96b9
#
_cell.length_a   1.000
_cell.length_b   1.000
_cell.length_c   1.000
_cell.angle_alpha   90.00
_cell.angle_beta   90.00
_cell.angle_gamma   90.00
#
_symmetry.space_group_name_H-M   'P 1'
#
loop_
_entity.id
_entity.type
_entity.pdbx_description
1 polymer ?
#
loop_
_entity_poly.entity_id
_entity_poly.type
_entity_poly.pdbx_seq_one_letter_code
_entity_poly.pdbx_strand_id
1 'polypeptide(L)'
;MIEGISAVTLGTHEKPRAVRFYRALGFEVLHGGEESSFTSFRARTSYLNLIAQPVERRSSWGRVIFYVADVDALYDRALTAGYHPAAAPRDAEWGERFFHLIDPDGHELSFARPSLSVSARYQLEATCHSMSRWERV
;
A
#
# COMPACT_ATOMS: atom_id res chain seq x y z
N MET A 1 4.88 -4.55 25.55
CA MET A 1 4.03 -5.13 24.47
C MET A 1 4.10 -4.23 23.24
N ILE A 2 4.15 -4.82 22.06
CA ILE A 2 4.10 -4.05 20.81
C ILE A 2 2.65 -3.67 20.54
N GLU A 3 2.38 -2.40 20.27
CA GLU A 3 1.00 -1.90 20.14
C GLU A 3 0.56 -1.69 18.68
N GLY A 4 1.50 -1.61 17.75
CA GLY A 4 1.18 -1.44 16.35
C GLY A 4 2.34 -0.89 15.53
N ILE A 5 2.06 -0.63 14.27
CA ILE A 5 3.00 0.03 13.36
C ILE A 5 2.59 1.49 13.26
N SER A 6 3.48 2.39 13.68
CA SER A 6 3.24 3.83 13.61
C SER A 6 3.34 4.36 12.18
N ALA A 7 4.40 3.99 11.47
CA ALA A 7 4.65 4.49 10.13
C ALA A 7 5.54 3.52 9.35
N VAL A 8 5.45 3.62 8.04
CA VAL A 8 6.43 3.03 7.11
C VAL A 8 7.09 4.18 6.36
N THR A 9 8.41 4.19 6.32
CA THR A 9 9.18 5.23 5.61
C THR A 9 9.87 4.61 4.40
N LEU A 10 9.58 5.15 3.21
CA LEU A 10 10.13 4.70 1.95
C LEU A 10 11.11 5.74 1.41
N GLY A 11 12.25 5.28 0.91
CA GLY A 11 13.20 6.14 0.23
C GLY A 11 12.78 6.43 -1.20
N THR A 12 13.05 7.64 -1.68
CA THR A 12 12.86 8.02 -3.06
C THR A 12 14.04 8.86 -3.55
N HIS A 13 14.50 8.59 -4.75
CA HIS A 13 15.55 9.40 -5.37
C HIS A 13 14.98 10.58 -6.16
N GLU A 14 13.66 10.62 -6.35
CA GLU A 14 12.96 11.70 -7.04
C GLU A 14 11.67 12.04 -6.29
N LYS A 15 11.82 12.91 -5.30
CA LYS A 15 10.77 13.23 -4.34
C LYS A 15 9.50 13.77 -4.97
N PRO A 16 9.56 14.76 -5.91
CA PRO A 16 8.35 15.28 -6.53
C PRO A 16 7.52 14.19 -7.25
N ARG A 17 8.19 13.31 -7.98
CA ARG A 17 7.53 12.21 -8.69
C ARG A 17 6.84 11.26 -7.71
N ALA A 18 7.51 10.90 -6.64
CA ALA A 18 6.95 10.00 -5.63
C ALA A 18 5.73 10.62 -4.95
N VAL A 19 5.80 11.89 -4.58
CA VAL A 19 4.67 12.59 -3.96
C VAL A 19 3.47 12.63 -4.91
N ARG A 20 3.69 12.95 -6.17
CA ARG A 20 2.60 12.97 -7.17
C ARG A 20 1.93 11.59 -7.32
N PHE A 21 2.74 10.52 -7.30
CA PHE A 21 2.23 9.16 -7.36
C PHE A 21 1.24 8.87 -6.23
N TYR A 22 1.66 9.09 -4.98
CA TYR A 22 0.81 8.78 -3.82
C TYR A 22 -0.42 9.70 -3.75
N ARG A 23 -0.26 10.97 -4.09
CA ARG A 23 -1.40 11.89 -4.15
C ARG A 23 -2.41 11.48 -5.22
N ALA A 24 -1.95 11.02 -6.36
CA ALA A 24 -2.83 10.56 -7.44
C ALA A 24 -3.68 9.36 -7.01
N LEU A 25 -3.16 8.53 -6.10
CA LEU A 25 -3.90 7.40 -5.53
C LEU A 25 -4.83 7.82 -4.39
N GLY A 26 -4.82 9.08 -3.98
CA GLY A 26 -5.71 9.59 -2.94
C GLY A 26 -5.09 9.70 -1.56
N PHE A 27 -3.77 9.51 -1.42
CA PHE A 27 -3.10 9.74 -0.15
C PHE A 27 -3.11 11.23 0.18
N GLU A 28 -3.49 11.57 1.41
CA GLU A 28 -3.53 12.93 1.92
C GLU A 28 -2.19 13.32 2.50
N VAL A 29 -1.60 14.41 2.01
CA VAL A 29 -0.37 14.96 2.56
C VAL A 29 -0.68 15.64 3.90
N LEU A 30 0.03 15.24 4.94
CA LEU A 30 -0.07 15.85 6.26
C LEU A 30 1.06 16.81 6.54
N HIS A 31 2.26 16.51 6.02
CA HIS A 31 3.46 17.29 6.26
C HIS A 31 4.37 17.20 5.05
N GLY A 32 5.06 18.30 4.77
CA GLY A 32 5.98 18.37 3.65
C GLY A 32 5.27 18.55 2.32
N GLY A 33 5.80 17.97 1.27
CA GLY A 33 5.28 18.06 -0.08
C GLY A 33 6.36 17.68 -1.09
N GLU A 34 6.21 18.10 -2.34
CA GLU A 34 7.11 17.70 -3.42
C GLU A 34 8.54 18.18 -3.20
N GLU A 35 8.71 19.40 -2.67
CA GLU A 35 10.02 20.05 -2.53
C GLU A 35 10.69 19.82 -1.17
N SER A 36 10.00 19.16 -0.26
CA SER A 36 10.51 18.88 1.08
C SER A 36 11.33 17.58 1.07
N SER A 37 12.36 17.50 1.90
CA SER A 37 13.18 16.28 2.03
C SER A 37 12.41 15.14 2.70
N PHE A 38 11.35 15.45 3.42
CA PHE A 38 10.51 14.49 4.13
C PHE A 38 9.05 14.84 3.91
N THR A 39 8.23 13.85 3.58
CA THR A 39 6.78 14.02 3.41
C THR A 39 6.06 12.91 4.15
N SER A 40 4.99 13.26 4.85
CA SER A 40 4.15 12.30 5.56
C SER A 40 2.74 12.33 5.00
N PHE A 41 2.19 11.15 4.74
CA PHE A 41 0.82 10.94 4.30
C PHE A 41 0.03 10.24 5.39
N ARG A 42 -1.25 10.54 5.45
CA ARG A 42 -2.17 9.87 6.37
C ARG A 42 -2.48 8.45 5.89
N ALA A 43 -2.38 7.49 6.78
CA ALA A 43 -2.85 6.11 6.58
C ALA A 43 -3.70 5.73 7.80
N ARG A 44 -4.83 6.40 7.97
CA ARG A 44 -5.75 6.30 9.11
C ARG A 44 -5.04 6.65 10.42
N THR A 45 -4.74 5.66 11.26
CA THR A 45 -4.01 5.85 12.53
C THR A 45 -2.50 5.70 12.39
N SER A 46 -2.03 5.37 11.19
CA SER A 46 -0.61 5.22 10.85
C SER A 46 -0.21 6.27 9.82
N TYR A 47 1.04 6.20 9.39
CA TYR A 47 1.58 7.15 8.39
C TYR A 47 2.41 6.41 7.36
N LEU A 48 2.34 6.90 6.13
CA LEU A 48 3.31 6.57 5.09
C LEU A 48 4.20 7.78 4.90
N ASN A 49 5.50 7.58 5.03
CA ASN A 49 6.46 8.66 4.88
C ASN A 49 7.34 8.43 3.65
N LEU A 50 7.73 9.52 3.01
CA LEU A 50 8.72 9.52 1.94
C LEU A 50 9.91 10.36 2.39
N ILE A 51 11.10 9.81 2.23
CA ILE A 51 12.34 10.53 2.52
C ILE A 51 13.19 10.62 1.24
N ALA A 52 13.66 11.83 0.94
CA ALA A 52 14.56 12.04 -0.19
C ALA A 52 15.94 11.47 0.14
N GLN A 53 16.37 10.49 -0.62
CA GLN A 53 17.70 9.88 -0.47
C GLN A 53 18.07 9.16 -1.76
N PRO A 54 19.38 8.98 -2.03
CA PRO A 54 19.83 8.27 -3.23
C PRO A 54 19.57 6.76 -3.05
N VAL A 55 18.41 6.31 -3.50
CA VAL A 55 18.04 4.90 -3.50
C VAL A 55 18.04 4.36 -4.92
N GLU A 56 18.49 3.12 -5.07
CA GLU A 56 18.33 2.40 -6.31
C GLU A 56 16.91 1.82 -6.39
N ARG A 57 16.37 1.77 -7.61
CA ARG A 57 15.08 1.11 -7.82
C ARG A 57 15.26 -0.38 -7.57
N ARG A 58 14.65 -0.89 -6.51
CA ARG A 58 14.70 -2.31 -6.14
C ARG A 58 13.30 -2.81 -5.85
N SER A 59 13.02 -4.02 -6.34
CA SER A 59 11.90 -4.82 -5.87
C SER A 59 12.40 -5.79 -4.79
N SER A 60 11.49 -6.41 -4.07
CA SER A 60 11.74 -7.52 -3.14
C SER A 60 12.39 -7.21 -1.80
N TRP A 61 12.46 -5.93 -1.37
CA TRP A 61 12.77 -5.64 0.03
C TRP A 61 11.62 -6.02 0.97
N GLY A 62 10.42 -6.06 0.40
CA GLY A 62 9.17 -6.28 1.12
C GLY A 62 8.00 -5.65 0.40
N ARG A 63 6.89 -5.56 1.08
CA ARG A 63 5.65 -5.04 0.50
C ARG A 63 4.85 -4.30 1.58
N VAL A 64 4.23 -3.18 1.22
CA VAL A 64 3.26 -2.51 2.08
C VAL A 64 1.87 -2.88 1.59
N ILE A 65 1.01 -3.31 2.49
CA ILE A 65 -0.38 -3.63 2.19
C ILE A 65 -1.26 -2.58 2.85
N PHE A 66 -2.05 -1.87 2.05
CA PHE A 66 -3.00 -0.87 2.53
C PHE A 66 -4.41 -1.44 2.42
N TYR A 67 -5.20 -1.30 3.46
CA TYR A 67 -6.64 -1.51 3.35
C TYR A 67 -7.29 -0.26 2.81
N VAL A 68 -8.14 -0.41 1.82
CA VAL A 68 -8.84 0.68 1.15
C VAL A 68 -10.34 0.41 1.12
N ALA A 69 -11.12 1.47 1.05
CA ALA A 69 -12.58 1.35 1.08
C ALA A 69 -13.14 0.65 -0.17
N ASP A 70 -12.56 0.91 -1.33
CA ASP A 70 -13.01 0.36 -2.61
C ASP A 70 -11.80 0.06 -3.49
N VAL A 71 -11.47 -1.21 -3.58
CA VAL A 71 -10.30 -1.70 -4.31
C VAL A 71 -10.42 -1.41 -5.82
N ASP A 72 -11.59 -1.67 -6.40
CA ASP A 72 -11.82 -1.48 -7.83
C ASP A 72 -11.79 -0.01 -8.22
N ALA A 73 -12.36 0.87 -7.40
CA ALA A 73 -12.32 2.30 -7.63
C ALA A 73 -10.89 2.83 -7.60
N LEU A 74 -10.07 2.34 -6.67
CA LEU A 74 -8.66 2.73 -6.60
C LEU A 74 -7.88 2.22 -7.82
N TYR A 75 -8.16 1.01 -8.27
CA TYR A 75 -7.56 0.47 -9.49
C TYR A 75 -7.89 1.35 -10.69
N ASP A 76 -9.15 1.72 -10.87
CA ASP A 76 -9.57 2.60 -11.96
C ASP A 76 -8.90 3.98 -11.87
N ARG A 77 -8.76 4.50 -10.66
CA ARG A 77 -8.07 5.77 -10.41
C ARG A 77 -6.59 5.69 -10.79
N ALA A 78 -5.92 4.59 -10.47
CA ALA A 78 -4.54 4.37 -10.85
C ALA A 78 -4.37 4.34 -12.36
N LEU A 79 -5.25 3.63 -13.08
CA LEU A 79 -5.24 3.59 -14.55
C LEU A 79 -5.45 4.97 -15.15
N THR A 80 -6.43 5.72 -14.65
CA THR A 80 -6.72 7.08 -15.10
C THR A 80 -5.53 8.02 -14.91
N ALA A 81 -4.78 7.83 -13.82
CA ALA A 81 -3.58 8.61 -13.53
C ALA A 81 -2.36 8.18 -14.34
N GLY A 82 -2.47 7.14 -15.17
CA GLY A 82 -1.41 6.68 -16.05
C GLY A 82 -0.50 5.61 -15.46
N TYR A 83 -0.86 5.03 -14.32
CA TYR A 83 -0.11 3.93 -13.72
C TYR A 83 -0.63 2.58 -14.21
N HIS A 84 0.22 1.54 -14.13
CA HIS A 84 -0.05 0.26 -14.76
C HIS A 84 0.12 -0.91 -13.77
N PRO A 85 -0.93 -1.21 -12.97
CA PRO A 85 -0.92 -2.44 -12.18
C PRO A 85 -0.73 -3.66 -13.10
N ALA A 86 -0.03 -4.68 -12.60
CA ALA A 86 0.26 -5.87 -13.39
C ALA A 86 -0.98 -6.70 -13.71
N ALA A 87 -2.01 -6.63 -12.87
CA ALA A 87 -3.26 -7.35 -13.05
C ALA A 87 -4.42 -6.57 -12.44
N ALA A 88 -5.62 -6.84 -12.92
CA ALA A 88 -6.84 -6.29 -12.34
C ALA A 88 -7.12 -6.86 -10.95
N PRO A 89 -7.93 -6.17 -10.13
CA PRO A 89 -8.31 -6.69 -8.82
C PRO A 89 -8.93 -8.06 -8.91
N ARG A 90 -8.63 -8.91 -7.93
CA ARG A 90 -9.19 -10.26 -7.83
C ARG A 90 -9.47 -10.61 -6.39
N ASP A 91 -10.34 -11.59 -6.21
CA ASP A 91 -10.64 -12.16 -4.91
C ASP A 91 -9.66 -13.29 -4.61
N ALA A 92 -9.01 -13.19 -3.46
CA ALA A 92 -8.10 -14.22 -2.99
C ALA A 92 -8.86 -15.24 -2.14
N GLU A 93 -8.37 -16.47 -2.15
CA GLU A 93 -8.98 -17.55 -1.36
C GLU A 93 -8.94 -17.33 0.15
N TRP A 94 -8.03 -16.47 0.63
CA TRP A 94 -7.97 -16.12 2.06
C TRP A 94 -8.95 -14.99 2.46
N GLY A 95 -9.83 -14.57 1.55
CA GLY A 95 -10.93 -13.67 1.87
C GLY A 95 -10.64 -12.19 1.73
N GLU A 96 -9.77 -11.84 0.80
CA GLU A 96 -9.48 -10.44 0.47
C GLU A 96 -9.58 -10.21 -1.03
N ARG A 97 -10.10 -9.03 -1.41
CA ARG A 97 -9.99 -8.54 -2.77
C ARG A 97 -8.80 -7.59 -2.82
N PHE A 98 -7.95 -7.69 -3.85
CA PHE A 98 -6.70 -6.95 -3.89
C PHE A 98 -6.18 -6.72 -5.30
N PHE A 99 -5.27 -5.75 -5.44
CA PHE A 99 -4.37 -5.64 -6.57
C PHE A 99 -3.01 -5.13 -6.10
N HIS A 100 -2.00 -5.32 -6.93
CA HIS A 100 -0.64 -4.88 -6.67
C HIS A 100 -0.25 -3.73 -7.59
N LEU A 101 0.58 -2.82 -7.08
CA LEU A 101 1.11 -1.71 -7.85
C LEU A 101 2.54 -1.43 -7.36
N ILE A 102 3.45 -1.21 -8.30
CA ILE A 102 4.82 -0.84 -7.97
C ILE A 102 4.93 0.68 -8.09
N ASP A 103 5.49 1.31 -7.06
CA ASP A 103 5.68 2.76 -7.07
C ASP A 103 6.86 3.16 -7.98
N PRO A 104 7.07 4.46 -8.27
CA PRO A 104 8.13 4.89 -9.18
C PRO A 104 9.55 4.51 -8.75
N ASP A 105 9.79 4.25 -7.46
CA ASP A 105 11.08 3.83 -6.95
C ASP A 105 11.24 2.31 -6.84
N GLY A 106 10.22 1.54 -7.25
CA GLY A 106 10.24 0.09 -7.23
C GLY A 106 9.69 -0.54 -5.96
N HIS A 107 9.10 0.23 -5.07
CA HIS A 107 8.46 -0.31 -3.87
C HIS A 107 7.17 -1.03 -4.23
N GLU A 108 7.02 -2.24 -3.74
CA GLU A 108 5.83 -3.06 -3.98
C GLU A 108 4.71 -2.68 -3.01
N LEU A 109 3.55 -2.35 -3.57
CA LEU A 109 2.36 -1.99 -2.81
C LEU A 109 1.24 -2.96 -3.12
N SER A 110 0.40 -3.24 -2.13
CA SER A 110 -0.87 -3.93 -2.32
C SER A 110 -1.98 -3.09 -1.76
N PHE A 111 -3.10 -3.06 -2.46
CA PHE A 111 -4.32 -2.41 -2.01
C PHE A 111 -5.38 -3.47 -1.87
N ALA A 112 -5.95 -3.61 -0.69
CA ALA A 112 -6.80 -4.73 -0.34
C ALA A 112 -8.00 -4.33 0.50
N ARG A 113 -8.98 -5.22 0.54
CA ARG A 113 -10.12 -5.12 1.43
C ARG A 113 -10.63 -6.52 1.74
N PRO A 114 -11.02 -6.80 2.98
CA PRO A 114 -11.69 -8.07 3.28
C PRO A 114 -12.96 -8.22 2.45
N SER A 115 -13.12 -9.35 1.79
CA SER A 115 -14.28 -9.67 0.97
C SER A 115 -15.30 -10.55 1.71
N LEU A 116 -14.95 -11.04 2.90
CA LEU A 116 -15.81 -11.88 3.73
C LEU A 116 -16.52 -11.07 4.80
N SER A 117 -17.63 -11.61 5.31
CA SER A 117 -18.30 -11.08 6.49
C SER A 117 -17.35 -11.09 7.70
N VAL A 118 -17.64 -10.25 8.71
CA VAL A 118 -16.85 -10.21 9.94
C VAL A 118 -16.73 -11.60 10.57
N SER A 119 -17.85 -12.33 10.62
CA SER A 119 -17.90 -13.69 11.18
C SER A 119 -17.00 -14.66 10.43
N ALA A 120 -17.07 -14.65 9.11
CA ALA A 120 -16.22 -15.50 8.27
C ALA A 120 -14.74 -15.11 8.38
N ARG A 121 -14.44 -13.83 8.55
CA ARG A 121 -13.07 -13.39 8.78
C ARG A 121 -12.46 -13.97 10.04
N TYR A 122 -13.18 -13.93 11.14
CA TYR A 122 -12.72 -14.51 12.40
C TYR A 122 -12.48 -16.02 12.26
N GLN A 123 -13.34 -16.71 11.56
CA GLN A 123 -13.15 -18.14 11.29
C GLN A 123 -11.91 -18.40 10.44
N LEU A 124 -11.69 -17.60 9.42
CA LEU A 124 -10.52 -17.71 8.55
C LEU A 124 -9.22 -17.41 9.33
N GLU A 125 -9.20 -16.38 10.14
CA GLU A 125 -8.06 -16.05 10.98
C GLU A 125 -7.74 -17.16 11.98
N ALA A 126 -8.75 -17.73 12.59
CA ALA A 126 -8.59 -18.87 13.51
C ALA A 126 -8.04 -20.12 12.80
N THR A 127 -8.50 -20.39 11.59
CA THR A 127 -8.06 -21.54 10.79
C THR A 127 -6.63 -21.35 10.28
N CYS A 128 -6.25 -20.14 9.93
CA CYS A 128 -4.94 -19.81 9.38
C CYS A 128 -3.88 -19.51 10.43
N HIS A 129 -4.10 -19.91 11.67
CA HIS A 129 -3.22 -19.61 12.79
C HIS A 129 -1.78 -20.11 12.61
N SER A 130 -1.56 -21.11 11.80
CA SER A 130 -0.25 -21.69 11.51
C SER A 130 0.40 -21.16 10.23
N MET A 131 -0.31 -20.38 9.43
CA MET A 131 0.21 -19.84 8.17
C MET A 131 0.11 -18.32 8.16
N SER A 132 1.24 -17.69 7.92
CA SER A 132 1.29 -16.24 7.75
C SER A 132 0.51 -15.83 6.51
N ARG A 133 -0.31 -14.77 6.62
CA ARG A 133 -0.98 -14.14 5.48
C ARG A 133 0.02 -13.74 4.39
N TRP A 134 1.23 -13.43 4.78
CA TRP A 134 2.31 -12.98 3.90
C TRP A 134 2.76 -14.05 2.92
N GLU A 135 2.67 -15.32 3.28
CA GLU A 135 3.06 -16.43 2.43
C GLU A 135 2.14 -16.60 1.22
N ARG A 136 0.96 -16.00 1.26
CA ARG A 136 -0.07 -16.13 0.22
C ARG A 136 -0.14 -14.94 -0.73
N VAL A 137 0.56 -13.87 -0.42
CA VAL A 137 0.62 -12.64 -1.21
C VAL A 137 1.93 -12.57 -1.99
#